data_76e550bef470db020cb81668704c3a4b
#
_entry.id   76e550bef470db020cb81668704c3a4b
#
_cell.length_a   1.000
_cell.length_b   1.000
_cell.length_c   1.000
_cell.angle_alpha   90.00
_cell.angle_beta   90.00
_cell.angle_gamma   90.00
#
_symmetry.space_group_name_H-M   'P 1'
#
loop_
_entity.id
_entity.type
_entity.pdbx_description
1 polymer ?
#
loop_
_entity_poly.entity_id
_entity_poly.type
_entity_poly.pdbx_seq_one_letter_code
_entity_poly.pdbx_strand_id
1 'polypeptide(L)'
;MTVPQLLEHRIDTLFEQLPLVGRLGQAFQEAGHELHLVGGSVRDALMGTLGHDLDFTTDATPDQTEAVLRTLTHATWDIGRAFGTIGARIDDWVVEVTTFRTDAYQPDSRKPVIAYGETLEEDLVRRDFTVNAMALNAATREFHDPHAGLADIVAGKLRTPFPPERSFSDDPLRMMRAARFTSQLGFTVTDEVRAAMTDMAGRISIISAERVRDELSRTLLTDHPRAGLDLLVTTGIADHVLPELPALRLERDEHHRH
;
A
#
# COMPACT_ATOMS: atom_id res chain seq x y z
N MET A 1 -12.00 -5.19 -25.48
CA MET A 1 -11.15 -4.05 -25.05
C MET A 1 -9.79 -4.60 -24.69
N THR A 2 -8.73 -4.07 -25.25
CA THR A 2 -7.34 -4.47 -24.90
C THR A 2 -6.94 -3.87 -23.55
N VAL A 3 -5.86 -4.41 -22.92
CA VAL A 3 -5.37 -3.88 -21.64
C VAL A 3 -5.04 -2.38 -21.72
N PRO A 4 -4.36 -1.86 -22.76
CA PRO A 4 -4.13 -0.42 -22.91
C PRO A 4 -5.42 0.41 -22.99
N GLN A 5 -6.41 -0.04 -23.75
CA GLN A 5 -7.71 0.65 -23.85
C GLN A 5 -8.48 0.66 -22.53
N LEU A 6 -8.37 -0.41 -21.74
CA LEU A 6 -8.95 -0.47 -20.42
C LEU A 6 -8.26 0.50 -19.46
N LEU A 7 -6.92 0.57 -19.52
CA LEU A 7 -6.12 1.48 -18.73
C LEU A 7 -6.50 2.95 -19.01
N GLU A 8 -6.50 3.37 -20.27
CA GLU A 8 -6.93 4.72 -20.67
C GLU A 8 -8.34 5.03 -20.14
N HIS A 9 -9.28 4.13 -20.38
CA HIS A 9 -10.65 4.30 -19.89
C HIS A 9 -10.73 4.45 -18.35
N ARG A 10 -9.95 3.67 -17.60
CA ARG A 10 -9.92 3.77 -16.14
C ARG A 10 -9.32 5.08 -15.65
N ILE A 11 -8.27 5.56 -16.31
CA ILE A 11 -7.64 6.84 -16.01
C ILE A 11 -8.63 7.99 -16.30
N ASP A 12 -9.25 8.00 -17.46
CA ASP A 12 -10.24 9.04 -17.81
C ASP A 12 -11.41 9.05 -16.83
N THR A 13 -11.95 7.87 -16.50
CA THR A 13 -13.02 7.71 -15.51
C THR A 13 -12.61 8.28 -14.14
N LEU A 14 -11.38 8.02 -13.70
CA LEU A 14 -10.86 8.57 -12.44
C LEU A 14 -10.89 10.10 -12.45
N PHE A 15 -10.37 10.74 -13.49
CA PHE A 15 -10.33 12.21 -13.55
C PHE A 15 -11.71 12.85 -13.76
N GLU A 16 -12.64 12.16 -14.41
CA GLU A 16 -14.03 12.60 -14.53
C GLU A 16 -14.79 12.50 -13.20
N GLN A 17 -14.64 11.39 -12.49
CA GLN A 17 -15.30 11.17 -11.20
C GLN A 17 -14.66 11.94 -10.05
N LEU A 18 -13.35 12.22 -10.17
CA LEU A 18 -12.56 12.87 -9.14
C LEU A 18 -11.72 14.03 -9.71
N PRO A 19 -12.37 15.15 -10.11
CA PRO A 19 -11.67 16.32 -10.65
C PRO A 19 -10.63 16.92 -9.68
N LEU A 20 -10.74 16.62 -8.40
CA LEU A 20 -9.79 17.03 -7.37
C LEU A 20 -8.35 16.58 -7.69
N VAL A 21 -8.16 15.38 -8.26
CA VAL A 21 -6.83 14.88 -8.65
C VAL A 21 -6.16 15.84 -9.63
N GLY A 22 -6.88 16.25 -10.69
CA GLY A 22 -6.37 17.21 -11.67
C GLY A 22 -6.11 18.61 -11.07
N ARG A 23 -7.00 19.09 -10.18
CA ARG A 23 -6.82 20.38 -9.47
C ARG A 23 -5.55 20.38 -8.63
N LEU A 24 -5.31 19.30 -7.89
CA LEU A 24 -4.08 19.12 -7.09
C LEU A 24 -2.85 19.08 -7.99
N GLY A 25 -2.90 18.26 -9.07
CA GLY A 25 -1.79 18.17 -10.04
C GLY A 25 -1.42 19.52 -10.62
N GLN A 26 -2.42 20.32 -11.04
CA GLN A 26 -2.20 21.65 -11.56
C GLN A 26 -1.58 22.59 -10.52
N ALA A 27 -2.06 22.59 -9.27
CA ALA A 27 -1.52 23.45 -8.21
C ALA A 27 -0.04 23.14 -7.90
N PHE A 28 0.33 21.86 -7.87
CA PHE A 28 1.73 21.47 -7.69
C PHE A 28 2.59 21.83 -8.90
N GLN A 29 2.11 21.61 -10.12
CA GLN A 29 2.80 21.99 -11.34
C GLN A 29 3.03 23.50 -11.44
N GLU A 30 2.07 24.33 -11.08
CA GLU A 30 2.21 25.79 -11.01
C GLU A 30 3.23 26.23 -9.96
N ALA A 31 3.42 25.45 -8.90
CA ALA A 31 4.47 25.65 -7.90
C ALA A 31 5.84 25.07 -8.31
N GLY A 32 5.95 24.44 -9.50
CA GLY A 32 7.18 23.86 -10.02
C GLY A 32 7.50 22.46 -9.50
N HIS A 33 6.49 21.73 -9.03
CA HIS A 33 6.62 20.39 -8.45
C HIS A 33 5.80 19.34 -9.20
N GLU A 34 6.26 18.09 -9.11
CA GLU A 34 5.49 16.94 -9.56
C GLU A 34 4.55 16.43 -8.46
N LEU A 35 3.38 15.93 -8.86
CA LEU A 35 2.45 15.25 -7.95
C LEU A 35 1.94 13.98 -8.61
N HIS A 36 2.07 12.86 -7.91
CA HIS A 36 1.61 11.56 -8.39
C HIS A 36 0.64 10.93 -7.40
N LEU A 37 -0.54 10.54 -7.88
CA LEU A 37 -1.43 9.64 -7.15
C LEU A 37 -0.76 8.27 -7.09
N VAL A 38 -0.77 7.60 -5.94
CA VAL A 38 0.00 6.36 -5.72
C VAL A 38 -0.74 5.34 -4.85
N GLY A 39 -0.14 4.17 -4.70
CA GLY A 39 -0.57 3.18 -3.71
C GLY A 39 -1.93 2.57 -3.98
N GLY A 40 -2.70 2.41 -2.90
CA GLY A 40 -4.06 1.88 -2.95
C GLY A 40 -4.98 2.68 -3.83
N SER A 41 -4.82 4.00 -3.88
CA SER A 41 -5.66 4.91 -4.66
C SER A 41 -5.56 4.62 -6.18
N VAL A 42 -4.34 4.37 -6.70
CA VAL A 42 -4.16 3.98 -8.12
C VAL A 42 -4.69 2.58 -8.37
N ARG A 43 -4.34 1.61 -7.52
CA ARG A 43 -4.83 0.23 -7.65
C ARG A 43 -6.35 0.19 -7.69
N ASP A 44 -7.01 0.84 -6.74
CA ASP A 44 -8.47 0.80 -6.59
C ASP A 44 -9.15 1.51 -7.77
N ALA A 45 -8.60 2.63 -8.26
CA ALA A 45 -9.06 3.27 -9.49
C ALA A 45 -8.99 2.35 -10.71
N LEU A 46 -7.87 1.63 -10.88
CA LEU A 46 -7.70 0.65 -11.98
C LEU A 46 -8.67 -0.54 -11.86
N MET A 47 -9.01 -0.94 -10.63
CA MET A 47 -10.01 -1.97 -10.36
C MET A 47 -11.46 -1.46 -10.47
N GLY A 48 -11.66 -0.15 -10.59
CA GLY A 48 -12.99 0.50 -10.70
C GLY A 48 -13.67 0.71 -9.36
N THR A 49 -12.90 0.75 -8.30
CA THR A 49 -13.34 1.09 -6.94
C THR A 49 -12.55 2.31 -6.48
N LEU A 50 -13.22 3.35 -5.99
CA LEU A 50 -12.55 4.53 -5.41
C LEU A 50 -12.72 4.48 -3.89
N GLY A 51 -11.62 4.56 -3.16
CA GLY A 51 -11.62 4.78 -1.72
C GLY A 51 -11.93 6.25 -1.38
N HIS A 52 -12.02 6.56 -0.09
CA HIS A 52 -12.25 7.93 0.40
C HIS A 52 -10.95 8.68 0.71
N ASP A 53 -9.82 7.98 0.77
CA ASP A 53 -8.51 8.53 1.06
C ASP A 53 -7.65 8.53 -0.21
N LEU A 54 -6.96 9.64 -0.45
CA LEU A 54 -6.11 9.82 -1.62
C LEU A 54 -4.66 10.00 -1.18
N ASP A 55 -3.83 9.05 -1.57
CA ASP A 55 -2.40 9.04 -1.31
C ASP A 55 -1.64 9.59 -2.51
N PHE A 56 -0.83 10.62 -2.28
CA PHE A 56 0.04 11.19 -3.28
C PHE A 56 1.50 11.15 -2.84
N THR A 57 2.39 11.21 -3.83
CA THR A 57 3.82 11.42 -3.62
C THR A 57 4.31 12.55 -4.52
N THR A 58 5.36 13.29 -4.09
CA THR A 58 5.85 14.51 -4.73
C THR A 58 7.36 14.69 -4.50
N ASP A 59 8.02 15.47 -5.37
CA ASP A 59 9.38 15.98 -5.18
C ASP A 59 9.43 17.18 -4.21
N ALA A 60 8.28 17.80 -3.91
CA ALA A 60 8.18 18.92 -2.98
C ALA A 60 8.55 18.51 -1.55
N THR A 61 9.27 19.37 -0.84
CA THR A 61 9.48 19.22 0.60
C THR A 61 8.16 19.37 1.37
N PRO A 62 8.07 18.90 2.63
CA PRO A 62 6.86 19.09 3.44
C PRO A 62 6.40 20.55 3.57
N ASP A 63 7.35 21.50 3.66
CA ASP A 63 7.03 22.92 3.76
C ASP A 63 6.43 23.46 2.45
N GLN A 64 6.99 23.06 1.30
CA GLN A 64 6.47 23.40 -0.02
C GLN A 64 5.09 22.74 -0.26
N THR A 65 4.95 21.46 0.11
CA THR A 65 3.69 20.72 0.06
C THR A 65 2.60 21.44 0.86
N GLU A 66 2.89 21.81 2.10
CA GLU A 66 1.93 22.53 2.94
C GLU A 66 1.56 23.90 2.33
N ALA A 67 2.54 24.62 1.79
CA ALA A 67 2.28 25.91 1.14
C ALA A 67 1.33 25.77 -0.06
N VAL A 68 1.51 24.73 -0.91
CA VAL A 68 0.60 24.47 -2.03
C VAL A 68 -0.79 24.06 -1.53
N LEU A 69 -0.89 23.10 -0.59
CA LEU A 69 -2.18 22.65 -0.07
C LEU A 69 -3.00 23.77 0.56
N ARG A 70 -2.35 24.73 1.24
CA ARG A 70 -3.00 25.90 1.83
C ARG A 70 -3.61 26.85 0.82
N THR A 71 -3.25 26.79 -0.46
CA THR A 71 -3.94 27.54 -1.53
C THR A 71 -5.31 26.95 -1.86
N LEU A 72 -5.52 25.65 -1.56
CA LEU A 72 -6.73 24.91 -1.89
C LEU A 72 -7.65 24.71 -0.68
N THR A 73 -7.11 24.73 0.55
CA THR A 73 -7.88 24.52 1.78
C THR A 73 -7.19 25.12 3.00
N HIS A 74 -7.99 25.41 4.04
CA HIS A 74 -7.48 25.79 5.36
C HIS A 74 -7.33 24.60 6.33
N ALA A 75 -7.85 23.43 5.95
CA ALA A 75 -7.84 22.22 6.77
C ALA A 75 -6.62 21.34 6.42
N THR A 76 -5.44 21.76 6.88
CA THR A 76 -4.18 21.00 6.76
C THR A 76 -3.71 20.53 8.13
N TRP A 77 -3.00 19.38 8.17
CA TRP A 77 -2.33 18.86 9.37
C TRP A 77 -0.97 18.28 9.04
N ASP A 78 -0.09 18.24 10.05
CA ASP A 78 1.32 17.90 9.92
C ASP A 78 1.74 16.69 10.79
N ILE A 79 0.80 15.90 11.27
CA ILE A 79 1.06 14.73 12.12
C ILE A 79 2.09 13.78 11.47
N GLY A 80 2.09 13.69 10.14
CA GLY A 80 3.03 12.91 9.35
C GLY A 80 4.31 13.64 8.93
N ARG A 81 4.51 14.93 9.29
CA ARG A 81 5.64 15.76 8.83
C ARG A 81 7.01 15.14 9.10
N ALA A 82 7.17 14.50 10.27
CA ALA A 82 8.40 13.80 10.61
C ALA A 82 8.70 12.62 9.65
N PHE A 83 7.69 12.19 8.90
CA PHE A 83 7.77 11.13 7.89
C PHE A 83 7.64 11.69 6.46
N GLY A 84 7.73 13.00 6.28
CA GLY A 84 7.60 13.66 5.00
C GLY A 84 6.16 13.81 4.49
N THR A 85 5.14 13.54 5.31
CA THR A 85 3.73 13.57 4.91
C THR A 85 3.01 14.78 5.45
N ILE A 86 2.27 15.47 4.60
CA ILE A 86 1.32 16.53 4.95
C ILE A 86 -0.07 16.06 4.53
N GLY A 87 -1.00 16.15 5.47
CA GLY A 87 -2.40 15.83 5.22
C GLY A 87 -3.24 17.08 5.01
N ALA A 88 -4.31 16.94 4.24
CA ALA A 88 -5.32 17.98 4.03
C ALA A 88 -6.72 17.38 3.86
N ARG A 89 -7.75 18.16 4.20
CA ARG A 89 -9.12 17.87 3.80
C ARG A 89 -9.52 18.88 2.73
N ILE A 90 -9.88 18.37 1.57
CA ILE A 90 -10.34 19.19 0.45
C ILE A 90 -11.69 18.62 0.01
N ASP A 91 -12.72 19.42 0.10
CA ASP A 91 -14.10 18.97 -0.03
C ASP A 91 -14.38 17.82 0.96
N ASP A 92 -14.88 16.68 0.50
CA ASP A 92 -15.14 15.49 1.33
C ASP A 92 -13.96 14.51 1.38
N TRP A 93 -12.82 14.84 0.75
CA TRP A 93 -11.68 13.95 0.60
C TRP A 93 -10.59 14.21 1.63
N VAL A 94 -10.04 13.14 2.16
CA VAL A 94 -8.77 13.16 2.89
C VAL A 94 -7.65 12.95 1.88
N VAL A 95 -6.70 13.88 1.87
CA VAL A 95 -5.54 13.89 0.97
C VAL A 95 -4.28 13.78 1.81
N GLU A 96 -3.43 12.83 1.53
CA GLU A 96 -2.10 12.71 2.12
C GLU A 96 -1.06 12.84 1.02
N VAL A 97 -0.15 13.80 1.17
CA VAL A 97 0.94 14.05 0.22
C VAL A 97 2.27 13.80 0.92
N THR A 98 3.03 12.86 0.40
CA THR A 98 4.32 12.45 0.96
C THR A 98 5.45 12.83 0.01
N THR A 99 6.48 13.50 0.52
CA THR A 99 7.72 13.73 -0.24
C THR A 99 8.36 12.40 -0.64
N PHE A 100 8.92 12.27 -1.84
CA PHE A 100 9.66 11.09 -2.29
C PHE A 100 10.64 10.64 -1.20
N ARG A 101 10.67 9.34 -0.93
CA ARG A 101 11.51 8.76 0.12
C ARG A 101 12.36 7.63 -0.43
N THR A 102 13.60 7.57 0.07
CA THR A 102 14.41 6.37 0.06
C THR A 102 14.46 5.83 1.48
N ASP A 103 14.31 4.53 1.65
CA ASP A 103 14.46 3.90 2.97
C ASP A 103 15.94 3.60 3.21
N ALA A 104 16.58 4.41 4.06
CA ALA A 104 17.91 4.10 4.58
C ALA A 104 17.74 3.30 5.89
N TYR A 105 17.81 1.97 5.81
CA TYR A 105 17.81 1.12 7.01
C TYR A 105 19.21 1.06 7.61
N GLN A 106 19.34 1.48 8.87
CA GLN A 106 20.51 1.16 9.67
C GLN A 106 20.31 -0.22 10.32
N PRO A 107 21.26 -1.15 10.22
CA PRO A 107 21.11 -2.53 10.72
C PRO A 107 20.71 -2.64 12.18
N ASP A 108 21.03 -1.65 13.02
CA ASP A 108 20.81 -1.64 14.46
C ASP A 108 19.74 -0.66 14.94
N SER A 109 19.02 0.02 14.04
CA SER A 109 18.01 1.03 14.41
C SER A 109 16.60 0.56 14.04
N ARG A 110 15.70 0.52 15.03
CA ARG A 110 14.26 0.26 14.83
C ARG A 110 13.50 1.43 14.18
N LYS A 111 14.15 2.56 13.95
CA LYS A 111 13.57 3.73 13.31
C LYS A 111 14.23 3.86 11.93
N PRO A 112 13.46 3.80 10.82
CA PRO A 112 14.02 4.15 9.53
C PRO A 112 14.55 5.58 9.61
N VAL A 113 15.77 5.79 9.20
CA VAL A 113 16.26 7.15 8.92
C VAL A 113 15.62 7.51 7.59
N ILE A 114 14.64 8.41 7.64
CA ILE A 114 13.99 8.89 6.42
C ILE A 114 15.03 9.70 5.65
N ALA A 115 15.47 9.16 4.54
CA ALA A 115 16.14 9.93 3.53
C ALA A 115 15.10 10.32 2.47
N TYR A 116 15.05 11.59 2.10
CA TYR A 116 14.23 12.02 0.98
C TYR A 116 14.82 11.43 -0.29
N GLY A 117 13.97 10.80 -1.12
CA GLY A 117 14.33 10.33 -2.45
C GLY A 117 14.36 11.48 -3.44
N GLU A 118 15.11 11.29 -4.51
CA GLU A 118 15.18 12.28 -5.59
C GLU A 118 14.23 11.92 -6.74
N THR A 119 13.81 10.65 -6.83
CA THR A 119 13.02 10.14 -7.95
C THR A 119 11.77 9.39 -7.54
N LEU A 120 10.78 9.39 -8.43
CA LEU A 120 9.56 8.60 -8.28
C LEU A 120 9.85 7.09 -8.19
N GLU A 121 10.82 6.59 -8.97
CA GLU A 121 11.20 5.17 -8.99
C GLU A 121 11.70 4.70 -7.63
N GLU A 122 12.49 5.54 -6.93
CA GLU A 122 12.95 5.23 -5.57
C GLU A 122 11.78 5.14 -4.59
N ASP A 123 10.76 5.98 -4.72
CA ASP A 123 9.56 5.90 -3.88
C ASP A 123 8.71 4.68 -4.21
N LEU A 124 8.60 4.29 -5.48
CA LEU A 124 7.78 3.14 -5.88
C LEU A 124 8.41 1.81 -5.47
N VAL A 125 9.73 1.66 -5.63
CA VAL A 125 10.42 0.38 -5.38
C VAL A 125 10.41 -0.03 -3.90
N ARG A 126 10.33 0.92 -2.95
CA ARG A 126 10.27 0.63 -1.50
C ARG A 126 8.89 0.21 -1.01
N ARG A 127 7.84 0.28 -1.85
CA ARG A 127 6.48 -0.09 -1.47
C ARG A 127 6.34 -1.59 -1.22
N ASP A 128 5.24 -1.97 -0.57
CA ASP A 128 5.01 -3.35 -0.12
C ASP A 128 4.83 -4.35 -1.27
N PHE A 129 3.89 -4.04 -2.19
CA PHE A 129 3.54 -4.91 -3.31
C PHE A 129 3.49 -4.13 -4.62
N THR A 130 3.77 -4.82 -5.74
CA THR A 130 3.77 -4.25 -7.08
C THR A 130 2.44 -3.58 -7.42
N VAL A 131 1.32 -4.16 -6.99
CA VAL A 131 -0.03 -3.61 -7.17
C VAL A 131 -0.25 -2.26 -6.45
N ASN A 132 0.62 -1.90 -5.51
CA ASN A 132 0.64 -0.62 -4.81
C ASN A 132 1.85 0.24 -5.22
N ALA A 133 2.72 -0.26 -6.14
CA ALA A 133 3.93 0.39 -6.60
C ALA A 133 3.77 0.99 -8.01
N MET A 134 2.60 1.53 -8.27
CA MET A 134 2.24 2.26 -9.48
C MET A 134 1.94 3.71 -9.13
N ALA A 135 2.12 4.60 -10.10
CA ALA A 135 1.84 6.02 -9.95
C ALA A 135 1.11 6.58 -11.17
N LEU A 136 0.31 7.62 -10.94
CA LEU A 136 -0.37 8.36 -11.97
C LEU A 136 -0.09 9.85 -11.76
N ASN A 137 0.60 10.49 -12.70
CA ASN A 137 0.85 11.92 -12.63
C ASN A 137 -0.46 12.69 -12.65
N ALA A 138 -0.70 13.48 -11.61
CA ALA A 138 -1.97 14.16 -11.40
C ALA A 138 -2.21 15.32 -12.40
N ALA A 139 -1.16 15.89 -12.99
CA ALA A 139 -1.24 16.96 -13.98
C ALA A 139 -1.29 16.42 -15.43
N THR A 140 -0.38 15.49 -15.77
CA THR A 140 -0.19 15.01 -17.16
C THR A 140 -0.99 13.75 -17.48
N ARG A 141 -1.50 13.04 -16.47
CA ARG A 141 -2.14 11.71 -16.55
C ARG A 141 -1.20 10.60 -17.01
N GLU A 142 0.11 10.82 -16.97
CA GLU A 142 1.10 9.80 -17.30
C GLU A 142 1.07 8.68 -16.24
N PHE A 143 0.98 7.44 -16.72
CA PHE A 143 0.95 6.26 -15.85
C PHE A 143 2.34 5.62 -15.77
N HIS A 144 2.82 5.39 -14.54
CA HIS A 144 4.12 4.80 -14.24
C HIS A 144 3.92 3.45 -13.54
N ASP A 145 4.43 2.39 -14.14
CA ASP A 145 4.36 1.02 -13.61
C ASP A 145 5.69 0.27 -13.81
N PRO A 146 6.75 0.68 -13.10
CA PRO A 146 8.09 0.10 -13.29
C PRO A 146 8.20 -1.36 -12.84
N HIS A 147 7.24 -1.84 -12.05
CA HIS A 147 7.26 -3.18 -11.44
C HIS A 147 6.18 -4.13 -11.97
N ALA A 148 5.49 -3.76 -13.06
CA ALA A 148 4.42 -4.54 -13.67
C ALA A 148 3.22 -4.83 -12.73
N GLY A 149 2.85 -3.84 -11.89
CA GLY A 149 1.73 -3.93 -10.96
C GLY A 149 0.39 -4.11 -11.66
N LEU A 150 0.18 -3.49 -12.82
CA LEU A 150 -1.02 -3.69 -13.64
C LEU A 150 -1.17 -5.13 -14.11
N ALA A 151 -0.07 -5.78 -14.53
CA ALA A 151 -0.09 -7.19 -14.90
C ALA A 151 -0.43 -8.08 -13.70
N ASP A 152 0.07 -7.76 -12.52
CA ASP A 152 -0.22 -8.48 -11.28
C ASP A 152 -1.69 -8.27 -10.85
N ILE A 153 -2.29 -7.09 -11.02
CA ILE A 153 -3.74 -6.87 -10.82
C ILE A 153 -4.55 -7.78 -11.74
N VAL A 154 -4.23 -7.82 -13.03
CA VAL A 154 -4.94 -8.67 -14.01
C VAL A 154 -4.80 -10.15 -13.66
N ALA A 155 -3.64 -10.57 -13.18
CA ALA A 155 -3.37 -11.95 -12.79
C ALA A 155 -3.89 -12.31 -11.38
N GLY A 156 -4.36 -11.33 -10.58
CA GLY A 156 -4.75 -11.52 -9.18
C GLY A 156 -3.59 -11.97 -8.31
N LYS A 157 -2.40 -11.40 -8.49
CA LYS A 157 -1.16 -11.79 -7.80
C LYS A 157 -0.63 -10.70 -6.87
N LEU A 158 -0.07 -11.13 -5.74
CA LEU A 158 0.69 -10.28 -4.82
C LEU A 158 2.17 -10.64 -4.93
N ARG A 159 2.93 -9.71 -5.50
CA ARG A 159 4.39 -9.79 -5.67
C ARG A 159 5.03 -8.53 -5.11
N THR A 160 6.22 -8.63 -4.58
CA THR A 160 6.98 -7.47 -4.06
C THR A 160 7.85 -6.83 -5.15
N PRO A 161 8.06 -5.48 -5.15
CA PRO A 161 8.98 -4.81 -6.08
C PRO A 161 10.42 -5.29 -5.95
N PHE A 162 10.89 -5.50 -4.70
CA PHE A 162 12.16 -6.16 -4.38
C PHE A 162 11.97 -7.66 -4.15
N PRO A 163 13.07 -8.45 -4.08
CA PRO A 163 12.99 -9.82 -3.55
C PRO A 163 12.24 -9.83 -2.20
N PRO A 164 11.33 -10.78 -1.97
CA PRO A 164 10.48 -10.80 -0.79
C PRO A 164 11.26 -10.78 0.53
N GLU A 165 12.40 -11.47 0.58
CA GLU A 165 13.27 -11.53 1.75
C GLU A 165 13.78 -10.15 2.15
N ARG A 166 14.15 -9.31 1.17
CA ARG A 166 14.54 -7.93 1.41
C ARG A 166 13.33 -7.12 1.89
N SER A 167 12.22 -7.22 1.19
CA SER A 167 10.99 -6.50 1.52
C SER A 167 10.51 -6.78 2.95
N PHE A 168 10.54 -8.06 3.38
CA PHE A 168 10.13 -8.45 4.73
C PHE A 168 11.23 -8.22 5.79
N SER A 169 12.48 -8.10 5.37
CA SER A 169 13.55 -7.64 6.23
C SER A 169 13.39 -6.17 6.59
N ASP A 170 13.00 -5.36 5.61
CA ASP A 170 12.75 -3.92 5.76
C ASP A 170 11.54 -3.64 6.67
N ASP A 171 10.40 -4.29 6.43
CA ASP A 171 9.22 -4.21 7.32
C ASP A 171 8.49 -5.57 7.36
N PRO A 172 8.70 -6.37 8.43
CA PRO A 172 8.00 -7.66 8.58
C PRO A 172 6.48 -7.55 8.62
N LEU A 173 5.89 -6.38 8.92
CA LEU A 173 4.44 -6.19 8.87
C LEU A 173 3.87 -6.40 7.46
N ARG A 174 4.68 -6.30 6.42
CA ARG A 174 4.27 -6.58 5.04
C ARG A 174 3.76 -8.01 4.87
N MET A 175 4.22 -8.96 5.68
CA MET A 175 3.67 -10.33 5.70
C MET A 175 2.21 -10.36 6.18
N MET A 176 1.86 -9.58 7.20
CA MET A 176 0.46 -9.40 7.64
C MET A 176 -0.37 -8.68 6.58
N ARG A 177 0.20 -7.67 5.93
CA ARG A 177 -0.44 -6.95 4.82
C ARG A 177 -0.70 -7.87 3.62
N ALA A 178 0.18 -8.84 3.32
CA ALA A 178 -0.07 -9.87 2.31
C ALA A 178 -1.34 -10.67 2.63
N ALA A 179 -1.50 -11.10 3.88
CA ALA A 179 -2.71 -11.81 4.33
C ALA A 179 -3.97 -10.94 4.20
N ARG A 180 -3.88 -9.66 4.60
CA ARG A 180 -4.99 -8.72 4.44
C ARG A 180 -5.36 -8.51 2.97
N PHE A 181 -4.41 -8.27 2.09
CA PHE A 181 -4.70 -8.08 0.66
C PHE A 181 -5.22 -9.35 -0.01
N THR A 182 -4.77 -10.54 0.42
CA THR A 182 -5.36 -11.80 -0.02
C THR A 182 -6.86 -11.86 0.32
N SER A 183 -7.25 -11.42 1.51
CA SER A 183 -8.66 -11.36 1.92
C SER A 183 -9.43 -10.21 1.25
N GLN A 184 -8.81 -9.03 1.15
CA GLN A 184 -9.47 -7.81 0.69
C GLN A 184 -9.67 -7.78 -0.82
N LEU A 185 -8.65 -8.20 -1.57
CA LEU A 185 -8.63 -8.12 -3.04
C LEU A 185 -8.97 -9.46 -3.72
N GLY A 186 -8.97 -10.56 -2.96
CA GLY A 186 -9.10 -11.90 -3.52
C GLY A 186 -7.84 -12.35 -4.30
N PHE A 187 -6.70 -11.70 -4.10
CA PHE A 187 -5.44 -12.02 -4.78
C PHE A 187 -4.70 -13.13 -4.04
N THR A 188 -3.79 -13.80 -4.75
CA THR A 188 -2.92 -14.83 -4.18
C THR A 188 -1.48 -14.37 -4.18
N VAL A 189 -0.74 -14.64 -3.11
CA VAL A 189 0.71 -14.40 -3.08
C VAL A 189 1.42 -15.33 -4.08
N THR A 190 2.52 -14.85 -4.67
CA THR A 190 3.37 -15.73 -5.50
C THR A 190 4.10 -16.76 -4.62
N ASP A 191 4.65 -17.82 -5.24
CA ASP A 191 5.33 -18.88 -4.51
C ASP A 191 6.58 -18.36 -3.78
N GLU A 192 7.29 -17.40 -4.37
CA GLU A 192 8.45 -16.73 -3.77
C GLU A 192 8.04 -15.94 -2.52
N VAL A 193 6.94 -15.19 -2.62
CA VAL A 193 6.39 -14.42 -1.47
C VAL A 193 5.96 -15.38 -0.37
N ARG A 194 5.28 -16.48 -0.71
CA ARG A 194 4.87 -17.50 0.26
C ARG A 194 6.05 -18.16 0.96
N ALA A 195 7.09 -18.54 0.20
CA ALA A 195 8.32 -19.14 0.74
C ALA A 195 8.99 -18.18 1.73
N ALA A 196 9.20 -16.92 1.35
CA ALA A 196 9.78 -15.90 2.21
C ALA A 196 8.94 -15.64 3.47
N MET A 197 7.59 -15.61 3.36
CA MET A 197 6.71 -15.51 4.53
C MET A 197 6.93 -16.67 5.51
N THR A 198 7.09 -17.89 5.00
CA THR A 198 7.32 -19.08 5.83
C THR A 198 8.68 -19.01 6.51
N ASP A 199 9.73 -18.72 5.77
CA ASP A 199 11.11 -18.69 6.26
C ASP A 199 11.35 -17.57 7.28
N MET A 200 10.60 -16.47 7.14
CA MET A 200 10.77 -15.26 7.93
C MET A 200 9.65 -15.03 8.97
N ALA A 201 8.73 -15.98 9.16
CA ALA A 201 7.55 -15.85 10.03
C ALA A 201 7.88 -15.30 11.42
N GLY A 202 8.97 -15.79 12.05
CA GLY A 202 9.41 -15.35 13.36
C GLY A 202 9.81 -13.88 13.45
N ARG A 203 10.14 -13.22 12.32
CA ARG A 203 10.49 -11.80 12.32
C ARG A 203 9.31 -10.87 12.67
N ILE A 204 8.07 -11.37 12.57
CA ILE A 204 6.90 -10.57 12.96
C ILE A 204 6.93 -10.16 14.43
N SER A 205 7.66 -10.90 15.28
CA SER A 205 7.79 -10.62 16.71
C SER A 205 8.49 -9.29 17.04
N ILE A 206 9.22 -8.68 16.10
CA ILE A 206 9.84 -7.35 16.30
C ILE A 206 8.84 -6.21 16.09
N ILE A 207 7.68 -6.48 15.48
CA ILE A 207 6.63 -5.49 15.23
C ILE A 207 5.82 -5.27 16.50
N SER A 208 5.42 -4.02 16.74
CA SER A 208 4.59 -3.72 17.91
C SER A 208 3.24 -4.43 17.85
N ALA A 209 2.76 -4.89 18.99
CA ALA A 209 1.47 -5.57 19.11
C ALA A 209 0.29 -4.72 18.56
N GLU A 210 0.40 -3.40 18.67
CA GLU A 210 -0.58 -2.46 18.15
C GLU A 210 -0.69 -2.56 16.61
N ARG A 211 0.45 -2.49 15.89
CA ARG A 211 0.48 -2.61 14.43
C ARG A 211 -0.01 -3.98 13.96
N VAL A 212 0.37 -5.05 14.65
CA VAL A 212 -0.10 -6.42 14.38
C VAL A 212 -1.60 -6.52 14.57
N ARG A 213 -2.12 -6.02 15.70
CA ARG A 213 -3.56 -5.99 15.99
C ARG A 213 -4.33 -5.24 14.90
N ASP A 214 -3.83 -4.09 14.48
CA ASP A 214 -4.52 -3.27 13.50
C ASP A 214 -4.60 -3.97 12.12
N GLU A 215 -3.53 -4.60 11.66
CA GLU A 215 -3.56 -5.40 10.40
C GLU A 215 -4.45 -6.65 10.54
N LEU A 216 -4.41 -7.34 11.67
CA LEU A 216 -5.29 -8.48 11.95
C LEU A 216 -6.76 -8.04 11.96
N SER A 217 -7.08 -6.94 12.64
CA SER A 217 -8.43 -6.39 12.69
C SER A 217 -8.94 -6.03 11.29
N ARG A 218 -8.11 -5.36 10.48
CA ARG A 218 -8.45 -5.04 9.09
C ARG A 218 -8.66 -6.30 8.23
N THR A 219 -7.89 -7.36 8.47
CA THR A 219 -8.08 -8.66 7.79
C THR A 219 -9.42 -9.28 8.15
N LEU A 220 -9.77 -9.30 9.45
CA LEU A 220 -11.03 -9.86 9.96
C LEU A 220 -12.27 -9.10 9.48
N LEU A 221 -12.14 -7.79 9.22
CA LEU A 221 -13.22 -6.93 8.75
C LEU A 221 -13.44 -6.96 7.22
N THR A 222 -12.65 -7.75 6.49
CA THR A 222 -12.89 -7.95 5.04
C THR A 222 -14.08 -8.89 4.81
N ASP A 223 -14.66 -8.85 3.61
CA ASP A 223 -15.76 -9.75 3.24
C ASP A 223 -15.36 -11.23 3.23
N HIS A 224 -14.07 -11.52 3.02
CA HIS A 224 -13.55 -12.89 2.91
C HIS A 224 -12.31 -13.11 3.80
N PRO A 225 -12.40 -12.98 5.14
CA PRO A 225 -11.26 -13.01 6.05
C PRO A 225 -10.52 -14.36 6.05
N ARG A 226 -11.20 -15.44 5.70
CA ARG A 226 -10.67 -16.80 5.74
C ARG A 226 -9.40 -16.96 4.91
N ALA A 227 -9.36 -16.39 3.71
CA ALA A 227 -8.21 -16.54 2.80
C ALA A 227 -6.91 -16.00 3.41
N GLY A 228 -6.96 -14.81 4.04
CA GLY A 228 -5.82 -14.24 4.75
C GLY A 228 -5.46 -15.01 6.02
N LEU A 229 -6.45 -15.44 6.79
CA LEU A 229 -6.21 -16.26 7.99
C LEU A 229 -5.55 -17.60 7.63
N ASP A 230 -6.01 -18.28 6.58
CA ASP A 230 -5.41 -19.51 6.07
C ASP A 230 -3.96 -19.28 5.62
N LEU A 231 -3.67 -18.13 5.00
CA LEU A 231 -2.29 -17.75 4.64
C LEU A 231 -1.42 -17.58 5.89
N LEU A 232 -1.89 -16.88 6.92
CA LEU A 232 -1.14 -16.73 8.19
C LEU A 232 -0.86 -18.07 8.86
N VAL A 233 -1.82 -18.99 8.85
CA VAL A 233 -1.66 -20.32 9.45
C VAL A 233 -0.70 -21.17 8.63
N THR A 234 -0.83 -21.18 7.29
CA THR A 234 0.01 -22.04 6.43
C THR A 234 1.45 -21.59 6.33
N THR A 235 1.73 -20.31 6.61
CA THR A 235 3.10 -19.76 6.65
C THR A 235 3.70 -19.72 8.06
N GLY A 236 2.96 -20.17 9.09
CA GLY A 236 3.44 -20.17 10.48
C GLY A 236 3.43 -18.79 11.17
N ILE A 237 2.98 -17.73 10.49
CA ILE A 237 2.90 -16.38 11.08
C ILE A 237 1.87 -16.37 12.21
N ALA A 238 0.79 -17.13 12.08
CA ALA A 238 -0.26 -17.20 13.10
C ALA A 238 0.27 -17.71 14.45
N ASP A 239 1.28 -18.56 14.49
CA ASP A 239 1.89 -19.07 15.72
C ASP A 239 2.51 -17.94 16.56
N HIS A 240 2.90 -16.84 15.94
CA HIS A 240 3.52 -15.68 16.59
C HIS A 240 2.52 -14.57 16.93
N VAL A 241 1.41 -14.44 16.22
CA VAL A 241 0.50 -13.29 16.35
C VAL A 241 -0.86 -13.65 16.94
N LEU A 242 -1.33 -14.90 16.77
CA LEU A 242 -2.61 -15.42 17.28
C LEU A 242 -2.53 -16.95 17.35
N PRO A 243 -1.77 -17.51 18.34
CA PRO A 243 -1.54 -18.97 18.45
C PRO A 243 -2.81 -19.78 18.65
N GLU A 244 -3.91 -19.18 19.06
CA GLU A 244 -5.21 -19.81 19.16
C GLU A 244 -5.78 -20.18 17.77
N LEU A 245 -5.40 -19.45 16.73
CA LEU A 245 -5.93 -19.67 15.37
C LEU A 245 -5.50 -21.02 14.77
N PRO A 246 -4.21 -21.43 14.79
CA PRO A 246 -3.82 -22.78 14.42
C PRO A 246 -4.46 -23.86 15.28
N ALA A 247 -4.66 -23.59 16.58
CA ALA A 247 -5.30 -24.52 17.51
C ALA A 247 -6.78 -24.78 17.19
N LEU A 248 -7.44 -23.89 16.45
CA LEU A 248 -8.82 -24.10 15.96
C LEU A 248 -8.89 -25.10 14.80
N ARG A 249 -7.78 -25.59 14.26
CA ARG A 249 -7.76 -26.76 13.38
C ARG A 249 -8.13 -28.00 14.19
N LEU A 250 -9.41 -28.12 14.52
CA LEU A 250 -9.94 -29.31 15.14
C LEU A 250 -9.63 -30.49 14.22
N GLU A 251 -8.90 -31.48 14.75
CA GLU A 251 -8.96 -32.83 14.22
C GLU A 251 -10.47 -33.15 14.12
N ARG A 252 -10.96 -33.45 12.94
CA ARG A 252 -12.32 -33.99 12.79
C ARG A 252 -12.31 -35.29 13.57
N ASP A 253 -12.87 -35.25 14.75
CA ASP A 253 -13.12 -36.42 15.53
C ASP A 253 -14.14 -37.28 14.74
N GLU A 254 -13.66 -38.36 14.11
CA GLU A 254 -14.48 -39.26 13.29
C GLU A 254 -15.61 -39.95 14.11
N HIS A 255 -15.72 -39.64 15.39
CA HIS A 255 -16.59 -40.28 16.34
C HIS A 255 -17.92 -39.55 16.59
N HIS A 256 -18.19 -38.42 15.99
CA HIS A 256 -19.49 -37.74 16.04
C HIS A 256 -20.34 -38.07 14.80
N ARG A 257 -20.72 -39.33 14.66
CA ARG A 257 -21.92 -39.73 13.90
C ARG A 257 -23.12 -39.65 14.84
N HIS A 258 -23.90 -38.60 14.65
CA HIS A 258 -25.30 -38.58 15.08
C HIS A 258 -26.19 -38.31 13.87
#